data_3757fbad29e44179d4cd13a0dbc70048
#
_entry.id   3757fbad29e44179d4cd13a0dbc70048
#
_cell.length_a   1.000
_cell.length_b   1.000
_cell.length_c   1.000
_cell.angle_alpha   90.00
_cell.angle_beta   90.00
_cell.angle_gamma   90.00
#
_symmetry.space_group_name_H-M   'P 1'
#
loop_
_entity.id
_entity.type
_entity.pdbx_description
1 polymer ?
#
loop_
_entity_poly.entity_id
_entity_poly.type
_entity_poly.pdbx_seq_one_letter_code
_entity_poly.pdbx_strand_id
1 'polypeptide(L)'
;MELVHGQDLEKLIYSKGPVTPNLAINWMIQTCDILEYLHSKEPPLIHRDIKPANLMVRNSNNRIVMLDFGAVKEIGTAPGTRIGAEGYCAPEQERGQPLTQSDLYAIGPTLIFLLTGESPFKFYRQRGRSFRFEVANVPTITPQLREVIDRATEPLARDRYQTAQELAQALAACEV
;
A
#
# COMPACT_ATOMS: atom_id res chain seq x y z
N MET A 1 -22.57 -1.13 16.01
CA MET A 1 -21.21 -1.34 15.50
C MET A 1 -21.08 -2.78 15.01
N GLU A 2 -20.73 -2.94 13.77
CA GLU A 2 -20.56 -4.27 13.21
C GLU A 2 -19.19 -4.83 13.57
N LEU A 3 -19.18 -6.05 14.07
CA LEU A 3 -17.94 -6.75 14.35
C LEU A 3 -17.44 -7.43 13.07
N VAL A 4 -16.24 -7.08 12.67
CA VAL A 4 -15.61 -7.71 11.51
C VAL A 4 -14.78 -8.88 12.00
N HIS A 5 -15.12 -10.08 11.52
CA HIS A 5 -14.38 -11.29 11.83
C HIS A 5 -13.37 -11.57 10.73
N GLY A 6 -12.09 -11.45 11.06
CA GLY A 6 -11.04 -11.67 10.10
C GLY A 6 -9.68 -11.45 10.74
N GLN A 7 -8.65 -11.45 9.91
CA GLN A 7 -7.28 -11.19 10.34
C GLN A 7 -6.72 -10.04 9.54
N ASP A 8 -5.90 -9.18 10.19
CA ASP A 8 -5.14 -8.21 9.43
C ASP A 8 -4.07 -8.95 8.61
N LEU A 9 -3.66 -8.32 7.52
CA LEU A 9 -2.76 -8.97 6.57
C LEU A 9 -1.37 -9.21 7.16
N GLU A 10 -0.93 -8.36 8.07
CA GLU A 10 0.36 -8.55 8.72
C GLU A 10 0.40 -9.84 9.52
N LYS A 11 -0.60 -10.05 10.38
CA LYS A 11 -0.69 -11.28 11.16
C LYS A 11 -0.88 -12.51 10.29
N LEU A 12 -1.68 -12.37 9.23
CA LEU A 12 -1.93 -13.47 8.31
C LEU A 12 -0.63 -13.94 7.65
N ILE A 13 0.18 -13.01 7.16
CA ILE A 13 1.43 -13.36 6.50
C ILE A 13 2.43 -13.96 7.50
N TYR A 14 2.53 -13.41 8.70
CA TYR A 14 3.44 -13.95 9.70
C TYR A 14 3.05 -15.36 10.14
N SER A 15 1.75 -15.68 10.12
CA SER A 15 1.30 -17.01 10.52
C SER A 15 1.30 -18.03 9.39
N LYS A 16 1.01 -17.62 8.16
CA LYS A 16 0.82 -18.54 7.02
C LYS A 16 1.84 -18.38 5.91
N GLY A 17 2.68 -17.34 5.97
CA GLY A 17 3.66 -17.06 4.93
C GLY A 17 3.10 -16.25 3.77
N PRO A 18 3.97 -15.97 2.77
CA PRO A 18 3.57 -15.16 1.61
C PRO A 18 2.41 -15.78 0.84
N VAL A 19 1.66 -14.92 0.16
CA VAL A 19 0.53 -15.36 -0.66
C VAL A 19 0.92 -15.40 -2.14
N THR A 20 0.04 -15.99 -2.95
CA THR A 20 0.27 -16.04 -4.40
C THR A 20 0.15 -14.64 -5.01
N PRO A 21 0.83 -14.38 -6.16
CA PRO A 21 0.71 -13.10 -6.81
C PRO A 21 -0.73 -12.69 -7.14
N ASN A 22 -1.54 -13.63 -7.64
CA ASN A 22 -2.93 -13.29 -7.99
C ASN A 22 -3.75 -12.89 -6.76
N LEU A 23 -3.53 -13.53 -5.62
CA LEU A 23 -4.23 -13.17 -4.40
C LEU A 23 -3.80 -11.79 -3.90
N ALA A 24 -2.49 -11.53 -3.90
CA ALA A 24 -1.97 -10.22 -3.49
C ALA A 24 -2.51 -9.11 -4.40
N ILE A 25 -2.52 -9.34 -5.70
CA ILE A 25 -3.04 -8.40 -6.68
C ILE A 25 -4.53 -8.13 -6.43
N ASN A 26 -5.30 -9.20 -6.23
CA ASN A 26 -6.74 -9.05 -5.96
C ASN A 26 -7.00 -8.21 -4.72
N TRP A 27 -6.28 -8.48 -3.64
CA TRP A 27 -6.44 -7.71 -2.41
C TRP A 27 -6.08 -6.23 -2.62
N MET A 28 -5.04 -5.96 -3.41
CA MET A 28 -4.63 -4.57 -3.66
C MET A 28 -5.59 -3.86 -4.60
N ILE A 29 -6.19 -4.56 -5.54
CA ILE A 29 -7.25 -3.98 -6.37
C ILE A 29 -8.43 -3.57 -5.48
N GLN A 30 -8.83 -4.43 -4.54
CA GLN A 30 -9.90 -4.09 -3.60
C GLN A 30 -9.52 -2.87 -2.76
N THR A 31 -8.27 -2.79 -2.32
CA THR A 31 -7.77 -1.64 -1.57
C THR A 31 -7.84 -0.37 -2.41
N CYS A 32 -7.47 -0.45 -3.69
CA CYS A 32 -7.58 0.67 -4.61
C CYS A 32 -9.02 1.13 -4.79
N ASP A 33 -9.98 0.20 -4.83
CA ASP A 33 -11.40 0.55 -4.94
C ASP A 33 -11.85 1.38 -3.74
N ILE A 34 -11.40 1.00 -2.54
CA ILE A 34 -11.69 1.76 -1.34
C ILE A 34 -11.04 3.14 -1.40
N LEU A 35 -9.79 3.21 -1.83
CA LEU A 35 -9.08 4.47 -1.95
C LEU A 35 -9.73 5.39 -2.98
N GLU A 36 -10.20 4.86 -4.11
CA GLU A 36 -10.88 5.66 -5.11
C GLU A 36 -12.10 6.33 -4.52
N TYR A 37 -12.86 5.60 -3.70
CA TYR A 37 -14.00 6.17 -3.01
C TYR A 37 -13.58 7.30 -2.07
N LEU A 38 -12.54 7.08 -1.25
CA LEU A 38 -12.08 8.08 -0.29
C LEU A 38 -11.53 9.33 -0.98
N HIS A 39 -10.75 9.12 -2.04
CA HIS A 39 -10.13 10.23 -2.76
C HIS A 39 -11.13 11.03 -3.59
N SER A 40 -12.31 10.45 -3.86
CA SER A 40 -13.38 11.15 -4.60
C SER A 40 -14.17 12.13 -3.74
N LYS A 41 -13.93 12.15 -2.44
CA LYS A 41 -14.64 13.05 -1.54
C LYS A 41 -14.17 14.49 -1.72
N GLU A 42 -15.00 15.44 -1.32
CA GLU A 42 -14.70 16.87 -1.38
C GLU A 42 -14.68 17.47 0.03
N PRO A 43 -13.50 17.76 0.60
CA PRO A 43 -12.16 17.50 0.04
C PRO A 43 -11.79 16.03 0.10
N PRO A 44 -10.79 15.60 -0.68
CA PRO A 44 -10.37 14.21 -0.68
C PRO A 44 -9.95 13.73 0.72
N LEU A 45 -10.33 12.50 1.04
CA LEU A 45 -9.87 11.85 2.27
C LEU A 45 -8.62 11.05 1.94
N ILE A 46 -7.53 11.34 2.64
CA ILE A 46 -6.26 10.63 2.49
C ILE A 46 -6.08 9.77 3.74
N HIS A 47 -5.88 8.47 3.54
CA HIS A 47 -5.78 7.55 4.68
C HIS A 47 -4.49 7.77 5.48
N ARG A 48 -3.37 7.93 4.79
CA ARG A 48 -2.03 8.18 5.34
C ARG A 48 -1.33 7.00 5.99
N ASP A 49 -2.05 5.94 6.28
CA ASP A 49 -1.46 4.81 7.03
C ASP A 49 -1.84 3.47 6.40
N ILE A 50 -1.73 3.39 5.08
CA ILE A 50 -1.93 2.13 4.36
C ILE A 50 -0.75 1.23 4.62
N LYS A 51 -1.01 0.08 5.20
CA LYS A 51 -0.01 -0.96 5.48
C LYS A 51 -0.74 -2.25 5.81
N PRO A 52 -0.05 -3.39 5.77
CA PRO A 52 -0.72 -4.69 6.02
C PRO A 52 -1.47 -4.77 7.36
N ALA A 53 -0.95 -4.11 8.40
CA ALA A 53 -1.60 -4.14 9.72
C ALA A 53 -2.96 -3.42 9.72
N ASN A 54 -3.21 -2.53 8.76
CA ASN A 54 -4.45 -1.77 8.67
C ASN A 54 -5.39 -2.29 7.59
N LEU A 55 -5.09 -3.43 7.01
CA LEU A 55 -5.93 -4.09 6.01
C LEU A 55 -6.33 -5.46 6.56
N MET A 56 -7.62 -5.71 6.66
CA MET A 56 -8.13 -6.95 7.19
C MET A 56 -8.85 -7.72 6.09
N VAL A 57 -8.62 -9.03 6.05
CA VAL A 57 -9.39 -9.88 5.16
C VAL A 57 -10.50 -10.55 5.97
N ARG A 58 -11.74 -10.43 5.49
CA ARG A 58 -12.90 -11.02 6.16
C ARG A 58 -12.93 -12.52 5.97
N ASN A 59 -13.22 -13.24 7.06
CA ASN A 59 -13.33 -14.69 6.99
C ASN A 59 -14.50 -15.17 6.14
N SER A 60 -15.58 -14.39 6.09
CA SER A 60 -16.81 -14.84 5.45
C SER A 60 -16.76 -14.79 3.91
N ASN A 61 -16.05 -13.82 3.33
CA ASN A 61 -16.10 -13.61 1.89
C ASN A 61 -14.75 -13.23 1.27
N ASN A 62 -13.68 -13.33 2.05
CA ASN A 62 -12.31 -13.02 1.60
C ASN A 62 -12.17 -11.58 1.07
N ARG A 63 -13.00 -10.65 1.56
CA ARG A 63 -12.97 -9.25 1.14
C ARG A 63 -12.08 -8.44 2.06
N ILE A 64 -11.43 -7.43 1.47
CA ILE A 64 -10.57 -6.52 2.22
C ILE A 64 -11.43 -5.46 2.90
N VAL A 65 -11.11 -5.21 4.16
CA VAL A 65 -11.68 -4.11 4.94
C VAL A 65 -10.53 -3.24 5.40
N MET A 66 -10.63 -1.95 5.15
CA MET A 66 -9.62 -1.00 5.58
C MET A 66 -9.91 -0.56 7.00
N LEU A 67 -8.90 -0.68 7.85
CA LEU A 67 -9.02 -0.31 9.25
C LEU A 67 -8.53 1.12 9.46
N ASP A 68 -9.17 1.78 10.37
CA ASP A 68 -8.70 2.92 11.13
C ASP A 68 -8.25 4.17 10.38
N PHE A 69 -9.09 5.19 10.49
CA PHE A 69 -8.80 6.54 10.05
C PHE A 69 -8.22 7.41 11.17
N GLY A 70 -7.70 6.81 12.24
CA GLY A 70 -7.16 7.57 13.34
C GLY A 70 -6.11 8.58 12.91
N ALA A 71 -5.22 8.16 12.03
CA ALA A 71 -4.16 9.03 11.51
C ALA A 71 -4.72 10.20 10.69
N VAL A 72 -5.81 9.98 9.98
CA VAL A 72 -6.44 11.03 9.17
C VAL A 72 -7.03 12.12 10.06
N LYS A 73 -7.53 11.75 11.22
CA LYS A 73 -8.17 12.69 12.14
C LYS A 73 -7.17 13.50 12.93
N GLU A 74 -5.93 13.12 12.91
CA GLU A 74 -4.89 13.75 13.72
C GLU A 74 -4.28 14.95 13.00
N ILE A 75 -5.10 15.92 12.62
CA ILE A 75 -4.65 17.18 12.01
C ILE A 75 -3.93 17.97 13.06
N GLY A 76 -3.39 17.74 13.90
CA GLY A 76 -2.66 18.44 14.93
C GLY A 76 -1.60 17.55 15.52
N THR A 77 -1.33 16.45 14.86
CA THR A 77 -0.29 15.53 15.30
C THR A 77 1.01 16.30 15.47
N ALA A 78 1.65 16.11 16.60
CA ALA A 78 2.87 16.83 16.93
C ALA A 78 3.91 16.64 15.85
N PRO A 79 4.68 17.70 15.52
CA PRO A 79 5.78 17.56 14.58
C PRO A 79 6.73 16.44 15.01
N GLY A 80 7.13 15.62 14.08
CA GLY A 80 8.01 14.50 14.36
C GLY A 80 7.30 13.21 14.67
N THR A 81 5.99 13.23 14.88
CA THR A 81 5.23 11.99 15.02
C THR A 81 5.13 11.35 13.66
N ARG A 82 5.68 10.16 13.51
CA ARG A 82 5.64 9.46 12.26
C ARG A 82 4.31 8.74 12.11
N ILE A 83 3.62 9.06 11.04
CA ILE A 83 2.43 8.35 10.62
C ILE A 83 2.86 7.43 9.51
N GLY A 84 2.48 6.18 9.60
CA GLY A 84 2.97 5.20 8.65
C GLY A 84 4.21 4.54 9.19
N ALA A 85 4.33 3.28 8.97
CA ALA A 85 5.43 2.49 9.49
C ALA A 85 6.47 2.22 8.40
N GLU A 86 7.47 1.64 8.81
CA GLU A 86 8.70 1.23 8.15
C GLU A 86 8.56 0.87 6.67
N GLY A 87 8.86 1.82 5.81
CA GLY A 87 8.89 1.60 4.38
C GLY A 87 7.58 1.82 3.65
N TYR A 88 6.49 2.11 4.37
CA TYR A 88 5.18 2.30 3.74
C TYR A 88 4.84 3.76 3.46
N CYS A 89 5.54 4.67 4.08
CA CYS A 89 5.24 6.09 4.05
C CYS A 89 5.91 6.77 2.85
N ALA A 90 5.12 7.52 2.07
CA ALA A 90 5.66 8.26 0.93
C ALA A 90 6.51 9.42 1.38
N PRO A 91 7.52 9.84 0.57
CA PRO A 91 8.43 10.93 0.97
C PRO A 91 7.74 12.24 1.31
N GLU A 92 6.73 12.65 0.53
CA GLU A 92 6.02 13.90 0.81
C GLU A 92 5.21 13.81 2.11
N GLN A 93 4.76 12.62 2.48
CA GLN A 93 4.03 12.43 3.73
C GLN A 93 4.95 12.59 4.92
N GLU A 94 6.20 12.13 4.80
CA GLU A 94 7.20 12.32 5.85
C GLU A 94 7.50 13.80 6.08
N ARG A 95 7.31 14.62 5.04
CA ARG A 95 7.50 16.06 5.13
C ARG A 95 6.22 16.79 5.57
N GLY A 96 5.18 16.04 5.94
CA GLY A 96 3.92 16.64 6.40
C GLY A 96 3.03 17.15 5.27
N GLN A 97 3.22 16.67 4.06
CA GLN A 97 2.46 17.10 2.88
C GLN A 97 1.80 15.93 2.18
N PRO A 98 0.87 15.22 2.85
CA PRO A 98 0.24 14.06 2.26
C PRO A 98 -0.63 14.43 1.07
N LEU A 99 -0.63 13.55 0.07
CA LEU A 99 -1.43 13.67 -1.14
C LEU A 99 -2.21 12.37 -1.35
N THR A 100 -3.20 12.39 -2.24
CA THR A 100 -3.88 11.15 -2.60
C THR A 100 -2.88 10.12 -3.13
N GLN A 101 -1.88 10.57 -3.88
CA GLN A 101 -0.83 9.69 -4.40
C GLN A 101 0.06 9.11 -3.28
N SER A 102 0.03 9.68 -2.08
CA SER A 102 0.76 9.10 -0.93
C SER A 102 0.18 7.75 -0.53
N ASP A 103 -1.16 7.62 -0.58
CA ASP A 103 -1.81 6.34 -0.33
C ASP A 103 -1.46 5.32 -1.40
N LEU A 104 -1.34 5.75 -2.65
CA LEU A 104 -0.99 4.87 -3.76
C LEU A 104 0.45 4.35 -3.64
N TYR A 105 1.35 5.20 -3.14
CA TYR A 105 2.73 4.77 -2.87
C TYR A 105 2.75 3.54 -1.97
N ALA A 106 1.94 3.56 -0.93
CA ALA A 106 1.94 2.49 0.08
C ALA A 106 1.50 1.13 -0.47
N ILE A 107 0.79 1.10 -1.60
CA ILE A 107 0.39 -0.16 -2.24
C ILE A 107 1.63 -0.94 -2.70
N GLY A 108 2.67 -0.26 -3.17
CA GLY A 108 3.91 -0.90 -3.61
C GLY A 108 4.57 -1.73 -2.51
N PRO A 109 4.98 -1.11 -1.40
CA PRO A 109 5.60 -1.87 -0.31
C PRO A 109 4.65 -2.89 0.32
N THR A 110 3.35 -2.65 0.32
CA THR A 110 2.38 -3.64 0.81
C THR A 110 2.43 -4.90 -0.06
N LEU A 111 2.48 -4.75 -1.39
CA LEU A 111 2.64 -5.89 -2.30
C LEU A 111 3.93 -6.64 -2.02
N ILE A 112 5.03 -5.92 -1.79
CA ILE A 112 6.31 -6.56 -1.49
C ILE A 112 6.18 -7.43 -0.25
N PHE A 113 5.58 -6.91 0.81
CA PHE A 113 5.37 -7.68 2.04
C PHE A 113 4.51 -8.92 1.80
N LEU A 114 3.40 -8.76 1.07
CA LEU A 114 2.49 -9.88 0.81
C LEU A 114 3.16 -11.01 0.02
N LEU A 115 4.07 -10.65 -0.87
CA LEU A 115 4.70 -11.61 -1.77
C LEU A 115 5.99 -12.21 -1.21
N THR A 116 6.61 -11.57 -0.24
CA THR A 116 7.89 -12.03 0.31
C THR A 116 7.81 -12.44 1.78
N GLY A 117 6.85 -11.93 2.52
CA GLY A 117 6.78 -12.11 3.98
C GLY A 117 7.84 -11.30 4.71
N GLU A 118 8.55 -10.42 4.03
CA GLU A 118 9.65 -9.65 4.57
C GLU A 118 9.30 -8.16 4.62
N SER A 119 9.90 -7.43 5.56
CA SER A 119 9.73 -5.98 5.63
C SER A 119 10.16 -5.35 4.30
N PRO A 120 9.40 -4.37 3.78
CA PRO A 120 9.80 -3.67 2.55
C PRO A 120 11.17 -3.01 2.66
N PHE A 121 11.58 -2.58 3.84
CA PHE A 121 12.91 -1.99 4.04
C PHE A 121 14.04 -2.89 3.60
N LYS A 122 13.83 -4.19 3.64
CA LYS A 122 14.85 -5.14 3.18
C LYS A 122 15.23 -4.92 1.72
N PHE A 123 14.31 -4.37 0.93
CA PHE A 123 14.48 -4.14 -0.50
C PHE A 123 14.76 -2.69 -0.84
N TYR A 124 14.83 -1.82 0.16
CA TYR A 124 14.98 -0.38 -0.03
C TYR A 124 16.46 -0.04 -0.26
N ARG A 125 16.76 0.60 -1.38
CA ARG A 125 18.14 0.91 -1.76
C ARG A 125 18.26 2.35 -2.20
N GLN A 126 19.37 2.98 -1.84
CA GLN A 126 19.67 4.34 -2.27
C GLN A 126 20.08 4.33 -3.75
N ARG A 127 19.45 5.22 -4.51
CA ARG A 127 19.75 5.44 -5.93
C ARG A 127 19.94 6.94 -6.15
N GLY A 128 21.20 7.40 -6.17
CA GLY A 128 21.49 8.82 -6.24
C GLY A 128 20.97 9.53 -5.00
N ARG A 129 20.06 10.48 -5.20
CA ARG A 129 19.48 11.27 -4.09
C ARG A 129 18.16 10.70 -3.57
N SER A 130 17.69 9.61 -4.13
CA SER A 130 16.42 9.02 -3.73
C SER A 130 16.59 7.56 -3.35
N PHE A 131 15.52 6.98 -2.81
CA PHE A 131 15.50 5.57 -2.44
C PHE A 131 14.47 4.85 -3.30
N ARG A 132 14.76 3.63 -3.68
CA ARG A 132 13.88 2.81 -4.48
C ARG A 132 13.81 1.39 -3.91
N PHE A 133 12.68 0.74 -4.12
CA PHE A 133 12.54 -0.68 -3.79
C PHE A 133 13.10 -1.51 -4.93
N GLU A 134 14.05 -2.39 -4.63
CA GLU A 134 14.64 -3.27 -5.62
C GLU A 134 14.17 -4.69 -5.42
N VAL A 135 13.31 -5.15 -6.32
CA VAL A 135 12.69 -6.47 -6.22
C VAL A 135 12.99 -7.35 -7.44
N ALA A 136 14.00 -6.97 -8.21
CA ALA A 136 14.37 -7.71 -9.44
C ALA A 136 14.71 -9.18 -9.17
N ASN A 137 15.21 -9.46 -7.96
CA ASN A 137 15.63 -10.82 -7.59
C ASN A 137 14.55 -11.61 -6.86
N VAL A 138 13.32 -11.09 -6.77
CA VAL A 138 12.23 -11.79 -6.10
C VAL A 138 11.48 -12.62 -7.14
N PRO A 139 11.53 -13.96 -7.07
CA PRO A 139 10.97 -14.82 -8.12
C PRO A 139 9.46 -14.66 -8.32
N THR A 140 8.73 -14.33 -7.23
CA THR A 140 7.27 -14.21 -7.29
C THR A 140 6.80 -12.88 -7.86
N ILE A 141 7.72 -11.93 -8.07
CA ILE A 141 7.38 -10.64 -8.65
C ILE A 141 7.81 -10.66 -10.11
N THR A 142 6.81 -10.74 -11.00
CA THR A 142 7.08 -10.75 -12.44
C THR A 142 7.62 -9.39 -12.89
N PRO A 143 8.31 -9.32 -14.04
CA PRO A 143 8.75 -8.02 -14.55
C PRO A 143 7.61 -7.02 -14.72
N GLN A 144 6.43 -7.48 -15.13
CA GLN A 144 5.27 -6.61 -15.28
C GLN A 144 4.80 -6.05 -13.94
N LEU A 145 4.72 -6.91 -12.92
CA LEU A 145 4.32 -6.46 -11.59
C LEU A 145 5.38 -5.54 -10.98
N ARG A 146 6.66 -5.82 -11.25
CA ARG A 146 7.74 -4.95 -10.81
C ARG A 146 7.60 -3.54 -11.37
N GLU A 147 7.22 -3.41 -12.63
CA GLU A 147 6.99 -2.09 -13.22
C GLU A 147 5.88 -1.33 -12.49
N VAL A 148 4.82 -2.03 -12.10
CA VAL A 148 3.72 -1.42 -11.35
C VAL A 148 4.22 -0.94 -9.99
N ILE A 149 4.98 -1.77 -9.29
CA ILE A 149 5.54 -1.41 -7.98
C ILE A 149 6.47 -0.20 -8.13
N ASP A 150 7.33 -0.21 -9.14
CA ASP A 150 8.28 0.88 -9.37
C ASP A 150 7.54 2.20 -9.63
N ARG A 151 6.51 2.19 -10.46
CA ARG A 151 5.77 3.42 -10.75
C ARG A 151 4.97 3.90 -9.54
N ALA A 152 4.36 2.98 -8.80
CA ALA A 152 3.59 3.35 -7.61
C ALA A 152 4.49 3.99 -6.54
N THR A 153 5.76 3.60 -6.50
CA THR A 153 6.70 4.07 -5.48
C THR A 153 7.72 5.08 -6.00
N GLU A 154 7.43 5.75 -7.13
CA GLU A 154 8.28 6.83 -7.59
C GLU A 154 8.42 7.88 -6.48
N PRO A 155 9.63 8.42 -6.28
CA PRO A 155 9.84 9.42 -5.23
C PRO A 155 8.98 10.66 -5.39
N LEU A 156 8.70 11.07 -6.62
CA LEU A 156 7.85 12.23 -6.88
C LEU A 156 6.43 11.79 -7.20
N ALA A 157 5.47 12.36 -6.49
CA ALA A 157 4.06 11.99 -6.66
C ALA A 157 3.58 12.14 -8.10
N ARG A 158 4.07 13.15 -8.82
CA ARG A 158 3.68 13.39 -10.22
C ARG A 158 4.08 12.27 -11.18
N ASP A 159 5.05 11.44 -10.78
CA ASP A 159 5.53 10.34 -11.61
C ASP A 159 4.80 9.03 -11.32
N ARG A 160 3.99 9.00 -10.28
CA ARG A 160 3.20 7.82 -9.90
C ARG A 160 1.92 7.74 -10.72
N TYR A 161 1.15 6.67 -10.49
CA TYR A 161 -0.24 6.66 -10.93
C TYR A 161 -0.95 7.82 -10.27
N GLN A 162 -1.83 8.49 -11.01
CA GLN A 162 -2.48 9.69 -10.50
C GLN A 162 -3.76 9.38 -9.74
N THR A 163 -4.38 8.25 -10.02
CA THR A 163 -5.60 7.82 -9.33
C THR A 163 -5.48 6.38 -8.91
N ALA A 164 -6.26 6.00 -7.89
CA ALA A 164 -6.33 4.61 -7.46
C ALA A 164 -6.88 3.71 -8.58
N GLN A 165 -7.79 4.24 -9.40
CA GLN A 165 -8.33 3.50 -10.52
C GLN A 165 -7.26 3.14 -11.54
N GLU A 166 -6.36 4.09 -11.85
CA GLU A 166 -5.24 3.80 -12.76
C GLU A 166 -4.36 2.67 -12.22
N LEU A 167 -4.06 2.73 -10.93
CA LEU A 167 -3.25 1.69 -10.29
C LEU A 167 -3.97 0.34 -10.34
N ALA A 168 -5.26 0.33 -10.04
CA ALA A 168 -6.05 -0.90 -10.07
C ALA A 168 -6.05 -1.54 -11.46
N GLN A 169 -6.17 -0.72 -12.50
CA GLN A 169 -6.13 -1.21 -13.88
C GLN A 169 -4.78 -1.82 -14.23
N ALA A 170 -3.70 -1.17 -13.79
CA ALA A 170 -2.36 -1.69 -14.02
C ALA A 170 -2.14 -3.02 -13.28
N LEU A 171 -2.67 -3.15 -12.06
CA LEU A 171 -2.60 -4.39 -11.30
C LEU A 171 -3.39 -5.50 -11.97
N ALA A 172 -4.58 -5.18 -12.46
CA ALA A 172 -5.42 -6.17 -13.14
C ALA A 172 -4.72 -6.74 -14.38
N ALA A 173 -3.94 -5.92 -15.07
CA ALA A 173 -3.19 -6.37 -16.24
C ALA A 173 -2.06 -7.34 -15.87
N CYS A 174 -1.66 -7.40 -14.60
CA CYS A 174 -0.63 -8.32 -14.13
C CYS A 174 -1.16 -9.68 -13.71
N GLU A 175 -2.49 -9.85 -13.66
CA GLU A 175 -3.08 -11.14 -13.28
C GLU A 175 -2.82 -12.18 -14.38
N VAL A 176 -2.53 -13.38 -13.94
CA VAL A 176 -2.22 -14.49 -14.85
C VAL A 176 -3.41 -15.40 -15.02
#